data_f6de1c43ac570af4eaa30562331a20b4
#
_entry.id   f6de1c43ac570af4eaa30562331a20b4
#
_cell.length_a   1.000
_cell.length_b   1.000
_cell.length_c   1.000
_cell.angle_alpha   90.00
_cell.angle_beta   90.00
_cell.angle_gamma   90.00
#
_symmetry.space_group_name_H-M   'P 1'
#
loop_
_entity.id
_entity.type
_entity.pdbx_description
1 polymer ?
#
loop_
_entity_poly.entity_id
_entity_poly.type
_entity_poly.pdbx_seq_one_letter_code
_entity_poly.pdbx_strand_id
1 'polypeptide(L)'
;FGINPLCITVRPPLELNLGSENLTNFINSGFDHIHVTPNGKVMRELNYLGLKYMGFPYYGWLISIFTSILNIAASMKINLIIYGEDGEVEYGGSDKTKNQHFFNPTYQKKIYFEGGYNKLIKKVKGTNSEKHFFLFPDNDKLNKIRTTHWSYFENWDPYRNYLVAKKHCGLKENQETNLGTFTNFAQNDQALYALHTYMMYLKFGFGRATQDAGI
;
A
#
# COMPACT_ATOMS: atom_id res chain seq x y z
N PHE A 1 19.57 1.38 12.60
CA PHE A 1 20.27 0.45 11.68
C PHE A 1 21.29 1.16 10.77
N GLY A 2 21.44 2.49 10.84
CA GLY A 2 22.41 3.25 10.03
C GLY A 2 22.15 3.20 8.52
N ILE A 3 20.94 2.84 8.09
CA ILE A 3 20.54 2.90 6.69
C ILE A 3 19.92 4.28 6.38
N ASN A 4 20.13 4.75 5.15
CA ASN A 4 19.50 5.97 4.65
C ASN A 4 18.52 5.60 3.52
N PRO A 5 17.25 5.31 3.82
CA PRO A 5 16.28 4.88 2.82
C PRO A 5 15.78 6.07 2.00
N LEU A 6 15.54 5.84 0.70
CA LEU A 6 14.67 6.70 -0.08
C LEU A 6 13.22 6.28 0.20
N CYS A 7 12.47 7.13 0.87
CA CYS A 7 11.06 6.89 1.17
C CYS A 7 10.19 7.26 -0.03
N ILE A 8 9.20 6.44 -0.32
CA ILE A 8 8.25 6.69 -1.40
C ILE A 8 6.83 6.50 -0.86
N THR A 9 5.99 7.50 -1.05
CA THR A 9 4.55 7.40 -0.79
C THR A 9 3.76 7.71 -2.06
N VAL A 10 2.58 7.11 -2.16
CA VAL A 10 1.67 7.33 -3.28
C VAL A 10 0.41 7.98 -2.75
N ARG A 11 0.05 9.12 -3.31
CA ARG A 11 -1.12 9.89 -2.90
C ARG A 11 -2.38 9.03 -2.91
N PRO A 12 -3.09 8.89 -1.77
CA PRO A 12 -4.32 8.14 -1.71
C PRO A 12 -5.48 8.89 -2.38
N PRO A 13 -6.49 8.18 -2.89
CA PRO A 13 -7.73 8.81 -3.31
C PRO A 13 -8.53 9.28 -2.10
N LEU A 14 -9.28 10.38 -2.23
CA LEU A 14 -10.08 10.96 -1.13
C LEU A 14 -9.28 11.14 0.16
N GLU A 15 -8.12 11.76 0.01
CA GLU A 15 -7.18 12.05 1.10
C GLU A 15 -7.86 12.87 2.20
N LEU A 16 -7.56 12.52 3.45
CA LEU A 16 -8.03 13.23 4.65
C LEU A 16 -6.99 14.24 5.14
N ASN A 17 -7.43 15.32 5.76
CA ASN A 17 -6.54 16.38 6.25
C ASN A 17 -5.48 15.84 7.22
N LEU A 18 -5.88 14.95 8.13
CA LEU A 18 -4.97 14.34 9.08
C LEU A 18 -3.89 13.50 8.38
N GLY A 19 -4.25 12.76 7.33
CA GLY A 19 -3.30 12.01 6.51
C GLY A 19 -2.28 12.91 5.81
N SER A 20 -2.74 14.03 5.22
CA SER A 20 -1.88 15.03 4.59
C SER A 20 -0.93 15.69 5.60
N GLU A 21 -1.41 15.97 6.81
CA GLU A 21 -0.58 16.52 7.88
C GLU A 21 0.47 15.51 8.35
N ASN A 22 0.09 14.24 8.55
CA ASN A 22 1.01 13.18 8.94
C ASN A 22 2.07 12.92 7.86
N LEU A 23 1.70 12.97 6.58
CA LEU A 23 2.67 12.88 5.49
C LEU A 23 3.66 14.06 5.52
N THR A 24 3.18 15.28 5.75
CA THR A 24 4.04 16.47 5.87
C THR A 24 5.01 16.32 7.05
N ASN A 25 4.54 15.86 8.19
CA ASN A 25 5.37 15.61 9.37
C ASN A 25 6.44 14.54 9.08
N PHE A 26 6.07 13.47 8.37
CA PHE A 26 7.01 12.44 7.97
C PHE A 26 8.08 12.98 7.01
N ILE A 27 7.71 13.76 5.99
CA ILE A 27 8.67 14.40 5.06
C ILE A 27 9.66 15.29 5.84
N ASN A 28 9.14 16.06 6.80
CA ASN A 28 9.95 16.96 7.62
C ASN A 28 10.86 16.23 8.64
N SER A 29 10.71 14.93 8.82
CA SER A 29 11.57 14.15 9.73
C SER A 29 12.98 13.88 9.19
N GLY A 30 13.26 14.29 7.94
CA GLY A 30 14.64 14.37 7.39
C GLY A 30 15.05 13.19 6.50
N PHE A 31 14.12 12.31 6.10
CA PHE A 31 14.39 11.28 5.10
C PHE A 31 14.21 11.82 3.68
N ASP A 32 15.06 11.35 2.75
CA ASP A 32 14.81 11.58 1.33
C ASP A 32 13.47 10.97 0.93
N HIS A 33 12.62 11.76 0.23
CA HIS A 33 11.25 11.38 -0.01
C HIS A 33 10.78 11.73 -1.42
N ILE A 34 10.09 10.80 -2.05
CA ILE A 34 9.33 11.01 -3.29
C ILE A 34 7.85 10.82 -3.01
N HIS A 35 7.05 11.87 -3.22
CA HIS A 35 5.59 11.77 -3.18
C HIS A 35 5.03 11.66 -4.60
N VAL A 36 4.43 10.52 -4.93
CA VAL A 36 3.88 10.24 -6.26
C VAL A 36 2.39 10.57 -6.28
N THR A 37 1.99 11.38 -7.28
CA THR A 37 0.56 11.63 -7.57
C THR A 37 0.22 10.99 -8.91
N PRO A 38 -0.37 9.78 -8.94
CA PRO A 38 -0.74 9.11 -10.19
C PRO A 38 -1.87 9.84 -10.92
N ASN A 39 -2.06 9.52 -12.21
CA ASN A 39 -3.15 10.09 -13.01
C ASN A 39 -4.52 9.83 -12.37
N GLY A 40 -5.20 10.90 -11.93
CA GLY A 40 -6.46 10.81 -11.18
C GLY A 40 -7.64 10.24 -11.98
N LYS A 41 -7.64 10.35 -13.32
CA LYS A 41 -8.67 9.75 -14.17
C LYS A 41 -8.52 8.24 -14.23
N VAL A 42 -7.30 7.76 -14.46
CA VAL A 42 -6.95 6.32 -14.44
C VAL A 42 -7.21 5.72 -13.07
N MET A 43 -6.80 6.42 -11.99
CA MET A 43 -7.05 6.02 -10.60
C MET A 43 -8.53 5.80 -10.33
N ARG A 44 -9.36 6.77 -10.69
CA ARG A 44 -10.82 6.72 -10.49
C ARG A 44 -11.45 5.56 -11.25
N GLU A 45 -11.05 5.36 -12.52
CA GLU A 45 -11.57 4.28 -13.33
C GLU A 45 -11.19 2.90 -12.78
N LEU A 46 -9.93 2.71 -12.35
CA LEU A 46 -9.48 1.47 -11.71
C LEU A 46 -10.16 1.22 -10.37
N ASN A 47 -10.37 2.24 -9.55
CA ASN A 47 -11.11 2.11 -8.29
C ASN A 47 -12.57 1.71 -8.53
N TYR A 48 -13.24 2.32 -9.52
CA TYR A 48 -14.60 1.93 -9.92
C TYR A 48 -14.66 0.48 -10.41
N LEU A 49 -13.73 0.08 -11.28
CA LEU A 49 -13.67 -1.29 -11.79
C LEU A 49 -13.33 -2.29 -10.67
N GLY A 50 -12.43 -1.92 -9.78
CA GLY A 50 -12.08 -2.72 -8.59
C GLY A 50 -13.28 -2.93 -7.67
N LEU A 51 -14.01 -1.87 -7.36
CA LEU A 51 -15.23 -1.98 -6.55
C LEU A 51 -16.28 -2.87 -7.25
N LYS A 52 -16.52 -2.63 -8.54
CA LYS A 52 -17.57 -3.34 -9.31
C LYS A 52 -17.28 -4.83 -9.49
N TYR A 53 -16.04 -5.22 -9.76
CA TYR A 53 -15.71 -6.60 -10.14
C TYR A 53 -15.02 -7.39 -9.03
N MET A 54 -14.46 -6.72 -8.03
CA MET A 54 -13.64 -7.34 -6.99
C MET A 54 -14.09 -6.97 -5.58
N GLY A 55 -15.06 -6.05 -5.42
CA GLY A 55 -15.42 -5.51 -4.11
C GLY A 55 -14.28 -4.75 -3.44
N PHE A 56 -13.39 -4.12 -4.21
CA PHE A 56 -12.16 -3.48 -3.74
C PHE A 56 -12.16 -1.98 -4.11
N PRO A 57 -12.56 -1.06 -3.22
CA PRO A 57 -12.86 0.32 -3.58
C PRO A 57 -11.64 1.19 -3.93
N TYR A 58 -10.44 0.85 -3.46
CA TYR A 58 -9.19 1.55 -3.80
C TYR A 58 -8.19 0.68 -4.59
N TYR A 59 -8.71 -0.20 -5.42
CA TYR A 59 -7.90 -1.14 -6.20
C TYR A 59 -6.86 -0.45 -7.09
N GLY A 60 -7.21 0.68 -7.71
CA GLY A 60 -6.29 1.48 -8.50
C GLY A 60 -5.15 2.06 -7.67
N TRP A 61 -5.44 2.50 -6.44
CA TRP A 61 -4.41 3.00 -5.54
C TRP A 61 -3.46 1.87 -5.13
N LEU A 62 -3.97 0.71 -4.77
CA LEU A 62 -3.14 -0.46 -4.47
C LEU A 62 -2.19 -0.81 -5.64
N ILE A 63 -2.72 -0.87 -6.88
CA ILE A 63 -1.88 -1.08 -8.07
C ILE A 63 -0.80 -0.01 -8.15
N SER A 64 -1.17 1.27 -8.00
CA SER A 64 -0.23 2.38 -8.17
C SER A 64 0.86 2.41 -7.10
N ILE A 65 0.61 1.95 -5.87
CA ILE A 65 1.65 1.79 -4.85
C ILE A 65 2.75 0.89 -5.38
N PHE A 66 2.42 -0.35 -5.74
CA PHE A 66 3.43 -1.33 -6.16
C PHE A 66 4.10 -0.94 -7.48
N THR A 67 3.33 -0.51 -8.48
CA THR A 67 3.90 -0.19 -9.79
C THR A 67 4.72 1.09 -9.79
N SER A 68 4.34 2.14 -9.03
CA SER A 68 5.13 3.38 -8.91
C SER A 68 6.47 3.12 -8.25
N ILE A 69 6.47 2.39 -7.12
CA ILE A 69 7.70 2.07 -6.38
C ILE A 69 8.65 1.25 -7.27
N LEU A 70 8.14 0.24 -7.99
CA LEU A 70 8.94 -0.57 -8.91
C LEU A 70 9.50 0.25 -10.09
N ASN A 71 8.72 1.16 -10.67
CA ASN A 71 9.18 2.03 -11.75
C ASN A 71 10.28 2.99 -11.27
N ILE A 72 10.13 3.59 -10.10
CA ILE A 72 11.13 4.48 -9.51
C ILE A 72 12.41 3.70 -9.17
N ALA A 73 12.28 2.56 -8.49
CA ALA A 73 13.42 1.69 -8.16
C ALA A 73 14.18 1.23 -9.41
N ALA A 74 13.47 0.82 -10.48
CA ALA A 74 14.06 0.44 -11.75
C ALA A 74 14.80 1.61 -12.42
N SER A 75 14.24 2.82 -12.37
CA SER A 75 14.84 4.02 -12.98
C SER A 75 16.07 4.50 -12.23
N MET A 76 16.05 4.41 -10.89
CA MET A 76 17.15 4.82 -10.01
C MET A 76 18.17 3.69 -9.76
N LYS A 77 17.97 2.51 -10.34
CA LYS A 77 18.81 1.31 -10.15
C LYS A 77 18.88 0.86 -8.69
N ILE A 78 17.79 1.01 -7.96
CA ILE A 78 17.63 0.51 -6.59
C ILE A 78 17.14 -0.92 -6.64
N ASN A 79 17.89 -1.84 -6.05
CA ASN A 79 17.64 -3.28 -6.16
C ASN A 79 16.90 -3.89 -4.96
N LEU A 80 16.66 -3.12 -3.90
CA LEU A 80 15.95 -3.58 -2.70
C LEU A 80 14.81 -2.63 -2.37
N ILE A 81 13.62 -3.19 -2.23
CA ILE A 81 12.42 -2.49 -1.76
C ILE A 81 11.97 -3.17 -0.48
N ILE A 82 11.75 -2.37 0.57
CA ILE A 82 11.18 -2.83 1.84
C ILE A 82 9.85 -2.10 2.04
N TYR A 83 8.76 -2.86 2.14
CA TYR A 83 7.46 -2.32 2.51
C TYR A 83 7.35 -2.28 4.03
N GLY A 84 6.92 -1.15 4.57
CA GLY A 84 6.66 -0.95 6.00
C GLY A 84 5.28 -1.48 6.40
N GLU A 85 5.01 -2.74 6.10
CA GLU A 85 3.69 -3.38 6.25
C GLU A 85 3.84 -4.81 6.77
N ASP A 86 2.76 -5.36 7.30
CA ASP A 86 2.66 -6.77 7.70
C ASP A 86 2.16 -7.61 6.51
N GLY A 87 3.05 -7.90 5.58
CA GLY A 87 2.75 -8.36 4.24
C GLY A 87 1.75 -9.51 4.13
N GLU A 88 1.97 -10.62 4.80
CA GLU A 88 1.12 -11.81 4.68
C GLU A 88 -0.25 -11.62 5.37
N VAL A 89 -0.30 -10.87 6.45
CA VAL A 89 -1.54 -10.56 7.17
C VAL A 89 -2.42 -9.60 6.37
N GLU A 90 -1.80 -8.59 5.74
CA GLU A 90 -2.56 -7.57 5.01
C GLU A 90 -2.97 -8.01 3.60
N TYR A 91 -2.10 -8.77 2.91
CA TYR A 91 -2.32 -9.11 1.49
C TYR A 91 -2.63 -10.58 1.24
N GLY A 92 -2.59 -11.40 2.27
CA GLY A 92 -2.70 -12.84 2.17
C GLY A 92 -1.40 -13.48 1.67
N GLY A 93 -1.37 -14.79 1.73
CA GLY A 93 -0.21 -15.56 1.36
C GLY A 93 -0.56 -17.00 1.05
N SER A 94 0.44 -17.85 1.00
CA SER A 94 0.24 -19.29 0.87
C SER A 94 1.26 -20.05 1.72
N ASP A 95 0.91 -21.26 2.14
CA ASP A 95 1.85 -22.12 2.88
C ASP A 95 3.17 -22.36 2.15
N LYS A 96 3.16 -22.22 0.81
CA LYS A 96 4.36 -22.38 -0.02
C LYS A 96 5.32 -21.20 0.10
N THR A 97 4.83 -20.02 0.48
CA THR A 97 5.58 -18.77 0.50
C THR A 97 5.80 -18.19 1.89
N LYS A 98 5.18 -18.76 2.92
CA LYS A 98 5.23 -18.24 4.30
C LYS A 98 6.64 -18.06 4.90
N ASN A 99 7.62 -18.80 4.38
CA ASN A 99 9.02 -18.69 4.81
C ASN A 99 9.92 -17.97 3.79
N GLN A 100 9.34 -17.36 2.76
CA GLN A 100 10.10 -16.62 1.75
C GLN A 100 10.19 -15.15 2.14
N HIS A 101 11.38 -14.70 2.49
CA HIS A 101 11.64 -13.30 2.84
C HIS A 101 11.53 -12.34 1.66
N PHE A 102 11.67 -12.85 0.44
CA PHE A 102 11.61 -12.08 -0.78
C PHE A 102 10.56 -12.63 -1.73
N PHE A 103 9.87 -11.74 -2.41
CA PHE A 103 8.87 -12.08 -3.40
C PHE A 103 9.07 -11.26 -4.69
N ASN A 104 8.42 -11.69 -5.76
CA ASN A 104 8.53 -11.06 -7.06
C ASN A 104 7.19 -10.44 -7.51
N PRO A 105 7.20 -9.57 -8.54
CA PRO A 105 5.98 -8.92 -9.03
C PRO A 105 4.92 -9.88 -9.59
N THR A 106 5.29 -11.09 -10.01
CA THR A 106 4.33 -12.11 -10.44
C THR A 106 3.48 -12.59 -9.27
N TYR A 107 4.10 -12.75 -8.09
CA TYR A 107 3.39 -13.05 -6.86
C TYR A 107 2.43 -11.92 -6.48
N GLN A 108 2.87 -10.67 -6.51
CA GLN A 108 2.02 -9.50 -6.25
C GLN A 108 0.80 -9.46 -7.17
N LYS A 109 0.97 -9.66 -8.47
CA LYS A 109 -0.14 -9.71 -9.44
C LYS A 109 -1.18 -10.78 -9.12
N LYS A 110 -0.73 -11.94 -8.65
CA LYS A 110 -1.60 -13.08 -8.37
C LYS A 110 -2.29 -12.96 -7.02
N ILE A 111 -1.56 -12.61 -5.97
CA ILE A 111 -2.05 -12.63 -4.59
C ILE A 111 -2.58 -11.25 -4.19
N TYR A 112 -1.73 -10.21 -4.19
CA TYR A 112 -2.11 -8.88 -3.68
C TYR A 112 -3.19 -8.20 -4.54
N PHE A 113 -3.19 -8.48 -5.85
CA PHE A 113 -4.21 -7.97 -6.76
C PHE A 113 -5.34 -8.98 -7.04
N GLU A 114 -5.46 -10.02 -6.24
CA GLU A 114 -6.49 -11.07 -6.35
C GLU A 114 -6.63 -11.62 -7.80
N GLY A 115 -5.55 -11.62 -8.58
CA GLY A 115 -5.54 -12.01 -10.00
C GLY A 115 -6.25 -11.06 -10.97
N GLY A 116 -6.82 -9.95 -10.49
CA GLY A 116 -7.63 -9.03 -11.30
C GLY A 116 -6.86 -8.06 -12.19
N TYR A 117 -5.58 -7.82 -11.91
CA TYR A 117 -4.77 -6.79 -12.55
C TYR A 117 -4.86 -6.78 -14.08
N ASN A 118 -4.49 -7.91 -14.71
CA ASN A 118 -4.43 -7.98 -16.18
C ASN A 118 -5.78 -7.74 -16.86
N LYS A 119 -6.87 -8.15 -16.23
CA LYS A 119 -8.24 -7.98 -16.74
C LYS A 119 -8.70 -6.53 -16.62
N LEU A 120 -8.43 -5.90 -15.48
CA LEU A 120 -8.94 -4.57 -15.21
C LEU A 120 -8.12 -3.48 -15.91
N ILE A 121 -6.78 -3.57 -15.93
CA ILE A 121 -5.93 -2.58 -16.59
C ILE A 121 -6.22 -2.47 -18.11
N LYS A 122 -6.61 -3.58 -18.75
CA LYS A 122 -7.01 -3.57 -20.17
C LYS A 122 -8.33 -2.86 -20.43
N LYS A 123 -9.21 -2.77 -19.44
CA LYS A 123 -10.51 -2.08 -19.55
C LYS A 123 -10.38 -0.57 -19.40
N VAL A 124 -9.31 -0.10 -18.75
CA VAL A 124 -9.08 1.33 -18.53
C VAL A 124 -8.72 2.02 -19.83
N LYS A 125 -9.42 3.11 -20.13
CA LYS A 125 -9.13 3.96 -21.28
C LYS A 125 -7.85 4.78 -21.06
N GLY A 126 -7.25 5.25 -22.15
CA GLY A 126 -6.06 6.10 -22.12
C GLY A 126 -4.79 5.42 -22.64
N THR A 127 -3.77 6.24 -22.86
CA THR A 127 -2.46 5.87 -23.39
C THR A 127 -1.59 5.18 -22.32
N ASN A 128 -0.52 4.52 -22.74
CA ASN A 128 0.46 3.95 -21.79
C ASN A 128 1.13 5.05 -20.94
N SER A 129 1.32 6.23 -21.48
CA SER A 129 1.86 7.37 -20.74
C SER A 129 0.95 7.78 -19.58
N GLU A 130 -0.35 7.88 -19.82
CA GLU A 130 -1.34 8.19 -18.76
C GLU A 130 -1.42 7.09 -17.69
N LYS A 131 -1.14 5.84 -18.07
CA LYS A 131 -1.16 4.66 -17.19
C LYS A 131 0.20 4.35 -16.57
N HIS A 132 1.24 5.14 -16.79
CA HIS A 132 2.62 4.81 -16.42
C HIS A 132 2.75 4.28 -14.98
N PHE A 133 2.17 4.97 -14.00
CA PHE A 133 2.18 4.57 -12.59
C PHE A 133 1.19 3.45 -12.22
N PHE A 134 0.54 2.83 -13.21
CA PHE A 134 -0.32 1.65 -13.04
C PHE A 134 0.18 0.45 -13.84
N LEU A 135 1.30 0.59 -14.55
CA LEU A 135 1.92 -0.47 -15.34
C LEU A 135 3.22 -0.93 -14.68
N PHE A 136 3.44 -2.23 -14.66
CA PHE A 136 4.72 -2.78 -14.22
C PHE A 136 5.83 -2.42 -15.20
N PRO A 137 7.06 -2.16 -14.74
CA PRO A 137 8.22 -2.06 -15.61
C PRO A 137 8.49 -3.37 -16.35
N ASP A 138 9.37 -3.31 -17.36
CA ASP A 138 9.78 -4.48 -18.15
C ASP A 138 10.42 -5.56 -17.26
N ASN A 139 10.23 -6.83 -17.65
CA ASN A 139 10.70 -7.97 -16.87
C ASN A 139 12.22 -7.94 -16.59
N ASP A 140 13.03 -7.48 -17.53
CA ASP A 140 14.50 -7.39 -17.38
C ASP A 140 14.90 -6.44 -16.23
N LYS A 141 14.11 -5.40 -16.01
CA LYS A 141 14.29 -4.48 -14.89
C LYS A 141 13.77 -5.07 -13.58
N LEU A 142 12.60 -5.72 -13.63
CA LEU A 142 11.97 -6.34 -12.46
C LEU A 142 12.82 -7.47 -11.86
N ASN A 143 13.47 -8.27 -12.69
CA ASN A 143 14.29 -9.40 -12.23
C ASN A 143 15.52 -8.98 -11.38
N LYS A 144 15.89 -7.70 -11.41
CA LYS A 144 16.98 -7.12 -10.62
C LYS A 144 16.52 -6.58 -9.27
N ILE A 145 15.21 -6.47 -9.05
CA ILE A 145 14.63 -5.87 -7.85
C ILE A 145 14.13 -7.00 -6.94
N ARG A 146 14.55 -6.94 -5.67
CA ARG A 146 14.04 -7.78 -4.59
C ARG A 146 13.07 -6.96 -3.75
N THR A 147 11.93 -7.55 -3.43
CA THR A 147 10.89 -6.93 -2.60
C THR A 147 10.65 -7.75 -1.36
N THR A 148 10.46 -7.09 -0.24
CA THR A 148 10.20 -7.73 1.06
C THR A 148 9.33 -6.82 1.94
N HIS A 149 8.81 -7.37 3.02
CA HIS A 149 8.10 -6.63 4.06
C HIS A 149 8.93 -6.54 5.34
N TRP A 150 8.76 -5.45 6.09
CA TRP A 150 9.46 -5.25 7.35
C TRP A 150 9.15 -6.36 8.38
N SER A 151 7.92 -6.87 8.38
CA SER A 151 7.47 -7.94 9.25
C SER A 151 8.25 -9.26 9.15
N TYR A 152 9.02 -9.47 8.08
CA TYR A 152 9.93 -10.61 7.99
C TYR A 152 11.18 -10.50 8.85
N PHE A 153 11.55 -9.29 9.26
CA PHE A 153 12.79 -9.02 10.00
C PHE A 153 12.54 -8.67 11.45
N GLU A 154 11.33 -8.21 11.76
CA GLU A 154 10.94 -7.80 13.10
C GLU A 154 9.47 -8.15 13.34
N ASN A 155 9.13 -8.63 14.55
CA ASN A 155 7.75 -8.90 14.91
C ASN A 155 6.90 -7.65 14.73
N TRP A 156 5.81 -7.80 13.98
CA TRP A 156 4.91 -6.70 13.71
C TRP A 156 4.12 -6.34 14.97
N ASP A 157 4.29 -5.11 15.43
CA ASP A 157 3.56 -4.54 16.57
C ASP A 157 3.04 -3.16 16.17
N PRO A 158 1.77 -3.04 15.80
CA PRO A 158 1.17 -1.78 15.35
C PRO A 158 1.26 -0.67 16.39
N TYR A 159 1.10 -1.01 17.67
CA TYR A 159 1.15 -0.01 18.73
C TYR A 159 2.57 0.52 18.96
N ARG A 160 3.55 -0.35 19.00
CA ARG A 160 4.97 0.07 19.05
C ARG A 160 5.32 0.92 17.85
N ASN A 161 4.91 0.51 16.64
CA ASN A 161 5.17 1.26 15.40
C ASN A 161 4.55 2.66 15.46
N TYR A 162 3.33 2.77 15.99
CA TYR A 162 2.67 4.06 16.25
C TYR A 162 3.49 4.93 17.21
N LEU A 163 3.95 4.40 18.35
CA LEU A 163 4.74 5.16 19.31
C LEU A 163 6.06 5.67 18.71
N VAL A 164 6.74 4.84 17.91
CA VAL A 164 7.96 5.21 17.19
C VAL A 164 7.66 6.34 16.19
N ALA A 165 6.63 6.19 15.37
CA ALA A 165 6.24 7.20 14.40
C ALA A 165 5.81 8.52 15.07
N LYS A 166 5.08 8.46 16.18
CA LYS A 166 4.70 9.63 16.97
C LYS A 166 5.92 10.37 17.51
N LYS A 167 6.87 9.63 18.07
CA LYS A 167 8.10 10.19 18.66
C LYS A 167 9.05 10.80 17.63
N HIS A 168 9.24 10.13 16.50
CA HIS A 168 10.30 10.47 15.54
C HIS A 168 9.80 11.23 14.30
N CYS A 169 8.55 11.04 13.92
CA CYS A 169 7.97 11.65 12.73
C CYS A 169 6.77 12.56 13.04
N GLY A 170 6.42 12.74 14.31
CA GLY A 170 5.30 13.62 14.68
C GLY A 170 3.94 13.12 14.20
N LEU A 171 3.73 11.79 14.15
CA LEU A 171 2.44 11.20 13.80
C LEU A 171 1.35 11.70 14.76
N LYS A 172 0.23 12.14 14.21
CA LYS A 172 -0.96 12.54 14.93
C LYS A 172 -2.07 11.51 14.75
N GLU A 173 -2.84 11.32 15.78
CA GLU A 173 -4.03 10.47 15.85
C GLU A 173 -5.33 11.28 15.76
N ASN A 174 -6.44 10.62 15.43
CA ASN A 174 -7.77 11.17 15.58
C ASN A 174 -8.18 11.27 17.07
N GLN A 175 -9.17 12.10 17.36
CA GLN A 175 -9.74 12.18 18.72
C GLN A 175 -10.50 10.92 19.11
N GLU A 176 -11.17 10.30 18.12
CA GLU A 176 -11.97 9.08 18.27
C GLU A 176 -11.40 7.96 17.42
N THR A 177 -11.86 6.73 17.65
CA THR A 177 -11.49 5.57 16.83
C THR A 177 -11.94 5.74 15.38
N ASN A 178 -11.16 5.25 14.45
CA ASN A 178 -11.52 5.26 13.03
C ASN A 178 -12.58 4.20 12.71
N LEU A 179 -13.34 4.42 11.65
CA LEU A 179 -14.34 3.46 11.21
C LEU A 179 -13.69 2.10 10.84
N GLY A 180 -14.20 1.03 11.43
CA GLY A 180 -13.76 -0.33 11.16
C GLY A 180 -12.47 -0.77 11.86
N THR A 181 -11.98 0.00 12.84
CA THR A 181 -10.83 -0.32 13.69
C THR A 181 -11.09 0.10 15.14
N PHE A 182 -10.40 -0.49 16.09
CA PHE A 182 -10.41 -0.07 17.50
C PHE A 182 -9.36 1.00 17.82
N THR A 183 -8.56 1.38 16.84
CA THR A 183 -7.49 2.37 17.02
C THR A 183 -7.90 3.74 16.47
N ASN A 184 -7.26 4.81 16.96
CA ASN A 184 -7.42 6.17 16.46
C ASN A 184 -6.23 6.66 15.64
N PHE A 185 -5.21 5.83 15.47
CA PHE A 185 -3.96 6.15 14.75
C PHE A 185 -3.81 5.43 13.42
N ALA A 186 -4.60 4.36 13.16
CA ALA A 186 -4.58 3.62 11.91
C ALA A 186 -5.67 4.13 10.95
N GLN A 187 -5.45 3.95 9.63
CA GLN A 187 -6.45 4.21 8.57
C GLN A 187 -7.00 5.65 8.56
N ASN A 188 -6.17 6.65 8.83
CA ASN A 188 -6.57 8.05 8.92
C ASN A 188 -6.13 8.92 7.75
N ASP A 189 -5.64 8.34 6.66
CA ASP A 189 -5.12 9.05 5.48
C ASP A 189 -6.14 9.17 4.34
N GLN A 190 -7.14 8.27 4.23
CA GLN A 190 -8.15 8.33 3.18
C GLN A 190 -9.53 7.83 3.61
N ALA A 191 -10.58 8.46 3.04
CA ALA A 191 -11.97 8.11 3.37
C ALA A 191 -12.42 6.74 2.84
N LEU A 192 -11.75 6.17 1.84
CA LEU A 192 -12.13 4.88 1.26
C LEU A 192 -11.84 3.68 2.18
N TYR A 193 -11.06 3.84 3.24
CA TYR A 193 -10.82 2.75 4.19
C TYR A 193 -12.09 2.25 4.87
N ALA A 194 -13.00 3.15 5.25
CA ALA A 194 -14.29 2.76 5.83
C ALA A 194 -15.10 1.85 4.89
N LEU A 195 -15.17 2.22 3.60
CA LEU A 195 -15.83 1.40 2.59
C LEU A 195 -15.09 0.08 2.35
N HIS A 196 -13.76 0.10 2.30
CA HIS A 196 -12.96 -1.11 2.13
C HIS A 196 -13.18 -2.09 3.29
N THR A 197 -13.11 -1.61 4.53
CA THR A 197 -13.34 -2.44 5.72
C THR A 197 -14.72 -3.12 5.69
N TYR A 198 -15.76 -2.37 5.30
CA TYR A 198 -17.11 -2.91 5.14
C TYR A 198 -17.17 -3.97 4.03
N MET A 199 -16.54 -3.72 2.87
CA MET A 199 -16.49 -4.69 1.77
C MET A 199 -15.73 -5.97 2.15
N MET A 200 -14.64 -5.85 2.91
CA MET A 200 -13.90 -7.02 3.40
C MET A 200 -14.73 -7.85 4.36
N TYR A 201 -15.48 -7.20 5.26
CA TYR A 201 -16.42 -7.90 6.13
C TYR A 201 -17.49 -8.68 5.33
N LEU A 202 -18.07 -8.06 4.29
CA LEU A 202 -19.04 -8.74 3.42
C LEU A 202 -18.42 -9.92 2.64
N LYS A 203 -17.16 -9.81 2.21
CA LYS A 203 -16.49 -10.87 1.44
C LYS A 203 -16.02 -12.04 2.29
N PHE A 204 -15.51 -11.77 3.48
CA PHE A 204 -14.75 -12.74 4.26
C PHE A 204 -15.33 -13.02 5.65
N GLY A 205 -16.33 -12.25 6.11
CA GLY A 205 -16.90 -12.35 7.44
C GLY A 205 -16.02 -11.75 8.56
N PHE A 206 -14.90 -11.13 8.21
CA PHE A 206 -14.01 -10.43 9.14
C PHE A 206 -13.40 -9.17 8.49
N GLY A 207 -12.82 -8.29 9.29
CA GLY A 207 -12.22 -7.05 8.84
C GLY A 207 -11.16 -6.54 9.81
N ARG A 208 -10.73 -5.29 9.66
CA ARG A 208 -9.67 -4.70 10.47
C ARG A 208 -9.94 -4.78 11.97
N ALA A 209 -11.18 -4.51 12.42
CA ALA A 209 -11.54 -4.62 13.83
C ALA A 209 -11.31 -6.03 14.41
N THR A 210 -11.49 -7.07 13.61
CA THR A 210 -11.19 -8.46 14.03
C THR A 210 -9.68 -8.67 14.19
N GLN A 211 -8.87 -8.09 13.32
CA GLN A 211 -7.40 -8.13 13.44
C GLN A 211 -6.94 -7.36 14.69
N ASP A 212 -7.46 -6.16 14.90
CA ASP A 212 -7.12 -5.34 16.08
C ASP A 212 -7.53 -6.01 17.41
N ALA A 213 -8.59 -6.82 17.43
CA ALA A 213 -9.02 -7.57 18.61
C ALA A 213 -8.13 -8.80 18.92
N GLY A 214 -7.32 -9.23 17.97
CA GLY A 214 -6.37 -10.33 18.12
C GLY A 214 -4.98 -9.92 18.55
N ILE A 215 -4.75 -8.62 18.70
CA ILE A 215 -3.50 -8.05 19.21
C ILE A 215 -3.63 -7.83 20.71
#